data_0486386f2a924b03bdf31b96807688f2
#
_entry.id   0486386f2a924b03bdf31b96807688f2
#
_cell.length_a   1.000
_cell.length_b   1.000
_cell.length_c   1.000
_cell.angle_alpha   90.00
_cell.angle_beta   90.00
_cell.angle_gamma   90.00
#
_symmetry.space_group_name_H-M   'P 1'
#
loop_
_entity.id
_entity.type
_entity.pdbx_description
1 polymer ?
#
loop_
_entity_poly.entity_id
_entity_poly.type
_entity_poly.pdbx_seq_one_letter_code
_entity_poly.pdbx_strand_id
1 'polypeptide(L)'
;DALEPPNPITAYAAGDVTRALRMTPARRRVLTAAASGPPRTAAELSREAGVSVGVVKSLANAGALTPIFIPATAIQPPPVADHPGPELSDDQSIAALCLVDALETGGFGAILVDGVPGAGKTEVYFEAVAKALSQDCQVLVLLPEIALSAQWLERFKQRFGAAPVEWHSDLTRGQRRANWRAVAEGRAKVVVGARSALFSPFQSLGLIVV
;
A
#
# COMPACT_ATOMS: atom_id res chain seq x y z
N ASP A 1 -4.79 22.37 -2.83
CA ASP A 1 -5.90 21.99 -1.99
C ASP A 1 -5.84 20.50 -1.66
N ALA A 2 -5.88 20.12 -0.36
CA ALA A 2 -5.72 18.72 0.06
C ALA A 2 -6.92 17.85 -0.37
N LEU A 3 -8.05 18.46 -0.68
CA LEU A 3 -9.31 17.81 -1.03
C LEU A 3 -9.52 17.64 -2.54
N GLU A 4 -8.72 18.27 -3.40
CA GLU A 4 -8.82 18.03 -4.83
C GLU A 4 -8.39 16.60 -5.20
N PRO A 5 -9.15 15.89 -6.06
CA PRO A 5 -8.76 14.58 -6.51
C PRO A 5 -7.35 14.63 -7.14
N PRO A 6 -6.45 13.70 -6.82
CA PRO A 6 -5.17 13.65 -7.47
C PRO A 6 -5.39 13.47 -8.97
N ASN A 7 -4.56 14.14 -9.78
CA ASN A 7 -4.61 13.95 -11.22
C ASN A 7 -4.44 12.46 -11.55
N PRO A 8 -5.29 11.91 -12.40
CA PRO A 8 -5.19 10.51 -12.78
C PRO A 8 -3.79 10.24 -13.38
N ILE A 9 -3.26 9.08 -13.04
CA ILE A 9 -2.00 8.62 -13.63
C ILE A 9 -2.31 8.13 -15.03
N THR A 10 -1.63 8.68 -16.03
CA THR A 10 -1.78 8.18 -17.39
C THR A 10 -0.92 6.92 -17.56
N ALA A 11 -1.58 5.79 -17.72
CA ALA A 11 -0.99 4.53 -18.17
C ALA A 11 -1.29 4.32 -19.67
N TYR A 12 -0.58 3.43 -20.27
CA TYR A 12 -0.71 3.13 -21.70
C TYR A 12 -0.89 1.63 -21.91
N ALA A 13 -1.88 1.28 -22.73
CA ALA A 13 -2.05 -0.06 -23.29
C ALA A 13 -1.65 -0.06 -24.79
N ALA A 14 -1.48 -1.24 -25.36
CA ALA A 14 -1.31 -1.37 -26.80
C ALA A 14 -2.55 -0.81 -27.53
N GLY A 15 -2.34 0.11 -28.46
CA GLY A 15 -3.38 0.67 -29.32
C GLY A 15 -3.31 0.08 -30.72
N ASP A 16 -4.35 0.35 -31.52
CA ASP A 16 -4.37 -0.02 -32.93
C ASP A 16 -3.43 0.91 -33.73
N VAL A 17 -2.45 0.31 -34.37
CA VAL A 17 -1.52 1.06 -35.23
C VAL A 17 -2.21 1.42 -36.55
N THR A 18 -3.02 2.46 -36.53
CA THR A 18 -3.79 2.92 -37.71
C THR A 18 -3.00 3.87 -38.63
N ARG A 19 -1.83 4.34 -38.24
CA ARG A 19 -0.96 5.22 -39.05
C ARG A 19 0.32 4.50 -39.46
N ALA A 20 0.82 4.83 -40.66
CA ALA A 20 2.12 4.37 -41.16
C ALA A 20 3.25 4.97 -40.27
N LEU A 21 3.55 4.31 -39.18
CA LEU A 21 4.62 4.66 -38.26
C LEU A 21 5.93 4.00 -38.72
N ARG A 22 6.98 4.79 -38.87
CA ARG A 22 8.33 4.23 -39.07
C ARG A 22 8.71 3.38 -37.83
N MET A 23 8.66 2.06 -37.98
CA MET A 23 8.99 1.11 -36.92
C MET A 23 10.49 1.01 -36.70
N THR A 24 10.97 1.57 -35.60
CA THR A 24 12.35 1.39 -35.11
C THR A 24 12.43 0.25 -34.11
N PRO A 25 13.61 -0.36 -33.87
CA PRO A 25 13.77 -1.39 -32.83
C PRO A 25 13.30 -0.93 -31.45
N ALA A 26 13.56 0.34 -31.07
CA ALA A 26 13.11 0.93 -29.82
C ALA A 26 11.58 1.00 -29.73
N ARG A 27 10.89 1.44 -30.77
CA ARG A 27 9.41 1.48 -30.83
C ARG A 27 8.78 0.10 -30.75
N ARG A 28 9.38 -0.88 -31.41
CA ARG A 28 8.90 -2.28 -31.36
C ARG A 28 8.97 -2.83 -29.94
N ARG A 29 10.07 -2.62 -29.19
CA ARG A 29 10.19 -3.06 -27.79
C ARG A 29 9.11 -2.47 -26.91
N VAL A 30 8.80 -1.17 -27.07
CA VAL A 30 7.73 -0.52 -26.29
C VAL A 30 6.37 -1.14 -26.61
N LEU A 31 6.03 -1.37 -27.87
CA LEU A 31 4.75 -1.98 -28.26
C LEU A 31 4.64 -3.43 -27.76
N THR A 32 5.73 -4.19 -27.83
CA THR A 32 5.77 -5.55 -27.25
C THR A 32 5.55 -5.51 -25.75
N ALA A 33 6.22 -4.62 -25.03
CA ALA A 33 6.02 -4.44 -23.60
C ALA A 33 4.58 -4.02 -23.26
N ALA A 34 3.99 -3.10 -24.03
CA ALA A 34 2.61 -2.67 -23.81
C ALA A 34 1.56 -3.74 -24.12
N ALA A 35 1.87 -4.70 -25.03
CA ALA A 35 0.96 -5.80 -25.38
C ALA A 35 1.03 -6.98 -24.40
N SER A 36 2.12 -7.11 -23.64
CA SER A 36 2.41 -8.29 -22.81
C SER A 36 1.90 -8.20 -21.37
N GLY A 37 1.02 -7.23 -21.03
CA GLY A 37 0.53 -7.12 -19.64
C GLY A 37 -0.49 -5.99 -19.43
N PRO A 38 -0.79 -5.67 -18.17
CA PRO A 38 -1.71 -4.60 -17.84
C PRO A 38 -1.16 -3.23 -18.27
N PRO A 39 -2.02 -2.21 -18.38
CA PRO A 39 -1.59 -0.85 -18.70
C PRO A 39 -0.51 -0.34 -17.74
N ARG A 40 0.54 0.28 -18.29
CA ARG A 40 1.70 0.75 -17.53
C ARG A 40 1.96 2.24 -17.79
N THR A 41 2.55 2.92 -16.83
CA THR A 41 2.95 4.32 -16.99
C THR A 41 4.06 4.47 -18.03
N ALA A 42 4.22 5.69 -18.56
CA ALA A 42 5.30 5.96 -19.51
C ALA A 42 6.69 5.66 -18.92
N ALA A 43 6.88 5.85 -17.61
CA ALA A 43 8.13 5.55 -16.93
C ALA A 43 8.40 4.04 -16.83
N GLU A 44 7.38 3.24 -16.53
CA GLU A 44 7.48 1.78 -16.46
C GLU A 44 7.76 1.18 -17.83
N LEU A 45 7.01 1.57 -18.87
CA LEU A 45 7.25 1.12 -20.25
C LEU A 45 8.65 1.53 -20.75
N SER A 46 9.10 2.72 -20.40
CA SER A 46 10.44 3.22 -20.73
C SER A 46 11.53 2.33 -20.12
N ARG A 47 11.39 1.98 -18.83
CA ARG A 47 12.33 1.14 -18.09
C ARG A 47 12.36 -0.29 -18.65
N GLU A 48 11.21 -0.89 -18.87
CA GLU A 48 11.08 -2.26 -19.36
C GLU A 48 11.60 -2.41 -20.81
N ALA A 49 11.26 -1.46 -21.67
CA ALA A 49 11.71 -1.46 -23.06
C ALA A 49 13.18 -0.99 -23.25
N GLY A 50 13.82 -0.47 -22.21
CA GLY A 50 15.16 0.10 -22.28
C GLY A 50 15.25 1.29 -23.26
N VAL A 51 14.29 2.23 -23.16
CA VAL A 51 14.21 3.41 -24.03
C VAL A 51 13.93 4.69 -23.21
N SER A 52 14.04 5.85 -23.82
CA SER A 52 13.62 7.09 -23.15
C SER A 52 12.10 7.25 -23.12
N VAL A 53 11.58 7.93 -22.09
CA VAL A 53 10.14 8.28 -21.96
C VAL A 53 9.62 9.03 -23.19
N GLY A 54 10.47 9.78 -23.90
CA GLY A 54 10.14 10.49 -25.14
C GLY A 54 9.67 9.55 -26.25
N VAL A 55 10.24 8.33 -26.35
CA VAL A 55 9.81 7.31 -27.33
C VAL A 55 8.40 6.84 -27.02
N VAL A 56 8.09 6.59 -25.73
CA VAL A 56 6.74 6.17 -25.29
C VAL A 56 5.71 7.27 -25.58
N LYS A 57 5.99 8.51 -25.23
CA LYS A 57 5.13 9.67 -25.54
C LYS A 57 4.93 9.87 -27.05
N SER A 58 5.98 9.69 -27.86
CA SER A 58 5.88 9.76 -29.32
C SER A 58 4.94 8.68 -29.89
N LEU A 59 4.96 7.48 -29.36
CA LEU A 59 4.04 6.39 -29.75
C LEU A 59 2.60 6.69 -29.31
N ALA A 60 2.41 7.24 -28.12
CA ALA A 60 1.09 7.66 -27.64
C ALA A 60 0.48 8.76 -28.52
N ASN A 61 1.28 9.80 -28.85
CA ASN A 61 0.85 10.88 -29.74
C ASN A 61 0.55 10.40 -31.17
N ALA A 62 1.17 9.32 -31.59
CA ALA A 62 0.92 8.69 -32.90
C ALA A 62 -0.27 7.71 -32.88
N GLY A 63 -0.95 7.50 -31.74
CA GLY A 63 -2.08 6.60 -31.59
C GLY A 63 -1.72 5.12 -31.46
N ALA A 64 -0.43 4.80 -31.43
CA ALA A 64 0.02 3.40 -31.28
C ALA A 64 -0.05 2.89 -29.83
N LEU A 65 -0.25 3.76 -28.88
CA LEU A 65 -0.55 3.46 -27.49
C LEU A 65 -1.82 4.21 -27.09
N THR A 66 -2.75 3.50 -26.47
CA THR A 66 -4.01 4.07 -25.96
C THR A 66 -3.78 4.55 -24.51
N PRO A 67 -3.97 5.86 -24.22
CA PRO A 67 -3.89 6.34 -22.85
C PRO A 67 -5.09 5.83 -22.04
N ILE A 68 -4.81 5.28 -20.88
CA ILE A 68 -5.78 4.86 -19.89
C ILE A 68 -5.53 5.69 -18.62
N PHE A 69 -6.56 6.39 -18.17
CA PHE A 69 -6.49 7.15 -16.94
C PHE A 69 -6.77 6.24 -15.75
N ILE A 70 -5.70 5.89 -15.05
CA ILE A 70 -5.80 5.14 -13.80
C ILE A 70 -5.95 6.16 -12.68
N PRO A 71 -6.97 6.04 -11.80
CA PRO A 71 -7.02 6.87 -10.61
C PRO A 71 -5.65 6.81 -9.92
N ALA A 72 -5.10 7.96 -9.53
CA ALA A 72 -3.79 8.01 -8.84
C ALA A 72 -3.79 7.26 -7.50
N THR A 73 -4.92 6.75 -7.11
CA THR A 73 -5.23 5.87 -6.00
C THR A 73 -5.31 4.41 -6.46
N ALA A 74 -4.33 3.91 -7.21
CA ALA A 74 -4.10 2.48 -7.29
C ALA A 74 -3.66 2.02 -5.88
N ILE A 75 -4.64 1.92 -4.98
CA ILE A 75 -4.45 1.39 -3.65
C ILE A 75 -4.23 -0.09 -3.85
N GLN A 76 -3.16 -0.57 -3.23
CA GLN A 76 -2.96 -2.00 -3.04
C GLN A 76 -4.26 -2.59 -2.46
N PRO A 77 -4.59 -3.84 -2.78
CA PRO A 77 -5.74 -4.48 -2.16
C PRO A 77 -5.65 -4.30 -0.64
N PRO A 78 -6.79 -4.09 0.04
CA PRO A 78 -6.78 -3.93 1.49
C PRO A 78 -6.19 -5.18 2.16
N PRO A 79 -5.51 -5.02 3.31
CA PRO A 79 -5.08 -6.15 4.13
C PRO A 79 -6.27 -7.03 4.50
N VAL A 80 -6.07 -8.35 4.46
CA VAL A 80 -7.10 -9.36 4.70
C VAL A 80 -6.94 -9.89 6.14
N ALA A 81 -7.98 -9.75 6.96
CA ALA A 81 -7.98 -10.20 8.35
C ALA A 81 -7.79 -11.72 8.50
N ASP A 82 -8.46 -12.50 7.65
CA ASP A 82 -8.52 -13.96 7.74
C ASP A 82 -7.33 -14.68 7.09
N HIS A 83 -6.33 -13.94 6.62
CA HIS A 83 -5.12 -14.57 6.09
C HIS A 83 -4.38 -15.29 7.22
N PRO A 84 -3.98 -16.58 7.06
CA PRO A 84 -3.38 -17.35 8.14
C PRO A 84 -2.07 -16.76 8.62
N GLY A 85 -1.91 -16.68 9.95
CA GLY A 85 -0.68 -16.30 10.63
C GLY A 85 0.17 -17.52 11.02
N PRO A 86 1.36 -17.29 11.58
CA PRO A 86 2.14 -18.35 12.18
C PRO A 86 1.44 -18.92 13.41
N GLU A 87 1.74 -20.17 13.77
CA GLU A 87 1.29 -20.77 15.01
C GLU A 87 1.89 -20.06 16.21
N LEU A 88 1.05 -19.63 17.13
CA LEU A 88 1.44 -18.95 18.36
C LEU A 88 1.75 -19.95 19.46
N SER A 89 2.72 -19.67 20.33
CA SER A 89 2.88 -20.41 21.58
C SER A 89 1.71 -20.15 22.54
N ASP A 90 1.59 -20.98 23.59
CA ASP A 90 0.53 -20.82 24.59
C ASP A 90 0.52 -19.42 25.23
N ASP A 91 1.69 -18.90 25.63
CA ASP A 91 1.83 -17.56 26.21
C ASP A 91 1.47 -16.46 25.22
N GLN A 92 1.88 -16.60 23.96
CA GLN A 92 1.53 -15.66 22.89
C GLN A 92 0.02 -15.69 22.61
N SER A 93 -0.60 -16.88 22.62
CA SER A 93 -2.02 -17.05 22.41
C SER A 93 -2.84 -16.39 23.53
N ILE A 94 -2.43 -16.58 24.79
CA ILE A 94 -3.05 -15.91 25.94
C ILE A 94 -2.97 -14.39 25.81
N ALA A 95 -1.77 -13.86 25.48
CA ALA A 95 -1.59 -12.43 25.29
C ALA A 95 -2.41 -11.88 24.11
N ALA A 96 -2.47 -12.60 23.00
CA ALA A 96 -3.27 -12.22 21.84
C ALA A 96 -4.78 -12.20 22.17
N LEU A 97 -5.28 -13.20 22.89
CA LEU A 97 -6.67 -13.23 23.34
C LEU A 97 -7.03 -12.02 24.20
N CYS A 98 -6.16 -11.62 25.15
CA CYS A 98 -6.39 -10.42 25.95
C CYS A 98 -6.54 -9.14 25.09
N LEU A 99 -5.75 -9.01 24.02
CA LEU A 99 -5.85 -7.87 23.09
C LEU A 99 -7.15 -7.93 22.27
N VAL A 100 -7.53 -9.11 21.81
CA VAL A 100 -8.75 -9.34 21.03
C VAL A 100 -10.00 -9.06 21.88
N ASP A 101 -10.04 -9.58 23.11
CA ASP A 101 -11.15 -9.36 24.04
C ASP A 101 -11.35 -7.87 24.37
N ALA A 102 -10.24 -7.12 24.52
CA ALA A 102 -10.31 -5.68 24.73
C ALA A 102 -10.92 -4.93 23.55
N LEU A 103 -10.61 -5.34 22.31
CA LEU A 103 -11.22 -4.79 21.10
C LEU A 103 -12.71 -5.15 20.97
N GLU A 104 -13.12 -6.33 21.42
CA GLU A 104 -14.52 -6.75 21.43
C GLU A 104 -15.34 -6.01 22.47
N THR A 105 -14.77 -5.78 23.64
CA THR A 105 -15.44 -5.03 24.71
C THR A 105 -15.68 -3.58 24.31
N GLY A 106 -14.83 -3.04 23.45
CA GLY A 106 -14.92 -1.67 22.96
C GLY A 106 -14.54 -0.62 24.02
N GLY A 107 -14.66 0.64 23.65
CA GLY A 107 -14.23 1.76 24.49
C GLY A 107 -12.72 2.00 24.41
N PHE A 108 -12.24 2.95 25.22
CA PHE A 108 -10.81 3.25 25.30
C PHE A 108 -10.13 2.37 26.36
N GLY A 109 -9.05 1.72 25.97
CA GLY A 109 -8.18 0.95 26.84
C GLY A 109 -6.72 1.07 26.43
N ALA A 110 -5.80 0.93 27.37
CA ALA A 110 -4.38 0.86 27.10
C ALA A 110 -3.82 -0.44 27.69
N ILE A 111 -3.16 -1.24 26.86
CA ILE A 111 -2.60 -2.53 27.24
C ILE A 111 -1.10 -2.51 26.94
N LEU A 112 -0.31 -2.88 27.94
CA LEU A 112 1.12 -3.07 27.79
C LEU A 112 1.42 -4.53 27.48
N VAL A 113 2.04 -4.79 26.31
CA VAL A 113 2.57 -6.11 25.96
C VAL A 113 4.04 -6.14 26.35
N ASP A 114 4.34 -6.72 27.50
CA ASP A 114 5.71 -6.89 27.98
C ASP A 114 6.31 -8.21 27.49
N GLY A 115 7.61 -8.23 27.25
CA GLY A 115 8.35 -9.41 26.80
C GLY A 115 9.74 -9.06 26.27
N VAL A 116 10.65 -10.03 26.36
CA VAL A 116 12.02 -9.87 25.88
C VAL A 116 12.08 -9.63 24.37
N PRO A 117 13.17 -9.02 23.85
CA PRO A 117 13.40 -8.97 22.40
C PRO A 117 13.35 -10.37 21.78
N GLY A 118 12.64 -10.50 20.66
CA GLY A 118 12.47 -11.80 19.99
C GLY A 118 11.35 -12.69 20.53
N ALA A 119 10.62 -12.30 21.60
CA ALA A 119 9.49 -13.08 22.14
C ALA A 119 8.27 -13.16 21.22
N GLY A 120 8.33 -12.61 20.01
CA GLY A 120 7.22 -12.66 19.06
C GLY A 120 6.10 -11.67 19.32
N LYS A 121 6.35 -10.59 20.06
CA LYS A 121 5.35 -9.51 20.29
C LYS A 121 4.65 -9.03 19.03
N THR A 122 5.36 -9.02 17.89
CA THR A 122 4.79 -8.64 16.60
C THR A 122 3.64 -9.56 16.19
N GLU A 123 3.80 -10.86 16.35
CA GLU A 123 2.75 -11.82 16.01
C GLU A 123 1.55 -11.68 16.95
N VAL A 124 1.81 -11.41 18.24
CA VAL A 124 0.76 -11.17 19.22
C VAL A 124 -0.11 -9.97 18.84
N TYR A 125 0.49 -8.82 18.55
CA TYR A 125 -0.32 -7.65 18.17
C TYR A 125 -0.88 -7.75 16.74
N PHE A 126 -0.33 -8.59 15.87
CA PHE A 126 -0.95 -8.84 14.56
C PHE A 126 -2.32 -9.52 14.69
N GLU A 127 -2.56 -10.31 15.73
CA GLU A 127 -3.90 -10.85 16.03
C GLU A 127 -4.88 -9.72 16.38
N ALA A 128 -4.45 -8.74 17.16
CA ALA A 128 -5.26 -7.54 17.42
C ALA A 128 -5.51 -6.71 16.14
N VAL A 129 -4.50 -6.61 15.26
CA VAL A 129 -4.68 -5.96 13.95
C VAL A 129 -5.70 -6.72 13.11
N ALA A 130 -5.62 -8.06 13.04
CA ALA A 130 -6.59 -8.90 12.33
C ALA A 130 -8.01 -8.68 12.87
N LYS A 131 -8.16 -8.64 14.20
CA LYS A 131 -9.44 -8.37 14.84
C LYS A 131 -10.00 -6.99 14.50
N ALA A 132 -9.19 -5.94 14.58
CA ALA A 132 -9.61 -4.59 14.22
C ALA A 132 -10.05 -4.50 12.74
N LEU A 133 -9.31 -5.17 11.83
CA LEU A 133 -9.66 -5.27 10.41
C LEU A 133 -10.99 -6.00 10.19
N SER A 134 -11.26 -7.09 10.92
CA SER A 134 -12.53 -7.82 10.84
C SER A 134 -13.73 -6.98 11.28
N GLN A 135 -13.51 -5.96 12.11
CA GLN A 135 -14.50 -4.99 12.56
C GLN A 135 -14.58 -3.76 11.63
N ASP A 136 -13.94 -3.81 10.45
CA ASP A 136 -13.83 -2.71 9.50
C ASP A 136 -13.13 -1.44 10.04
N CYS A 137 -12.42 -1.56 11.17
CA CYS A 137 -11.67 -0.47 11.78
C CYS A 137 -10.36 -0.18 11.03
N GLN A 138 -9.91 1.07 11.17
CA GLN A 138 -8.57 1.46 10.74
C GLN A 138 -7.57 1.23 11.90
N VAL A 139 -6.35 0.89 11.53
CA VAL A 139 -5.27 0.59 12.46
C VAL A 139 -4.08 1.51 12.20
N LEU A 140 -3.50 2.04 13.26
CA LEU A 140 -2.25 2.81 13.22
C LEU A 140 -1.16 2.05 13.98
N VAL A 141 -0.05 1.77 13.29
CA VAL A 141 1.15 1.20 13.90
C VAL A 141 2.25 2.26 13.91
N LEU A 142 2.64 2.70 15.11
CA LEU A 142 3.70 3.68 15.30
C LEU A 142 5.01 2.94 15.59
N LEU A 143 5.93 3.01 14.66
CA LEU A 143 7.26 2.42 14.82
C LEU A 143 8.31 3.55 14.77
N PRO A 144 9.39 3.45 15.56
CA PRO A 144 10.57 4.25 15.29
C PRO A 144 11.04 4.05 13.86
N GLU A 145 11.55 5.10 13.19
CA GLU A 145 11.99 5.02 11.78
C GLU A 145 12.98 3.86 11.54
N ILE A 146 13.86 3.58 12.54
CA ILE A 146 14.79 2.45 12.51
C ILE A 146 14.12 1.07 12.66
N ALA A 147 12.91 1.00 13.21
CA ALA A 147 12.15 -0.25 13.41
C ALA A 147 11.20 -0.55 12.23
N LEU A 148 10.91 0.44 11.38
CA LEU A 148 10.20 0.24 10.12
C LEU A 148 11.15 -0.38 9.10
N SER A 149 11.53 -1.62 9.35
CA SER A 149 12.45 -2.38 8.50
C SER A 149 11.71 -3.07 7.36
N ALA A 150 12.45 -3.35 6.28
CA ALA A 150 11.93 -4.18 5.19
C ALA A 150 11.43 -5.55 5.70
N GLN A 151 12.06 -6.08 6.76
CA GLN A 151 11.65 -7.33 7.39
C GLN A 151 10.26 -7.23 8.05
N TRP A 152 9.95 -6.12 8.73
CA TRP A 152 8.63 -5.91 9.34
C TRP A 152 7.54 -5.78 8.26
N LEU A 153 7.82 -5.00 7.21
CA LEU A 153 6.90 -4.83 6.08
C LEU A 153 6.62 -6.15 5.36
N GLU A 154 7.65 -6.98 5.18
CA GLU A 154 7.49 -8.29 4.56
C GLU A 154 6.66 -9.24 5.45
N ARG A 155 6.91 -9.27 6.77
CA ARG A 155 6.10 -10.05 7.73
C ARG A 155 4.64 -9.60 7.71
N PHE A 156 4.40 -8.29 7.69
CA PHE A 156 3.04 -7.76 7.59
C PHE A 156 2.36 -8.22 6.30
N LYS A 157 3.06 -8.10 5.17
CA LYS A 157 2.54 -8.52 3.86
C LYS A 157 2.25 -10.02 3.81
N GLN A 158 3.09 -10.84 4.41
CA GLN A 158 2.87 -12.29 4.52
C GLN A 158 1.63 -12.59 5.37
N ARG A 159 1.44 -11.88 6.50
CA ARG A 159 0.30 -12.09 7.42
C ARG A 159 -1.03 -11.58 6.86
N PHE A 160 -1.03 -10.52 6.06
CA PHE A 160 -2.27 -9.84 5.63
C PHE A 160 -2.46 -9.79 4.11
N GLY A 161 -1.59 -10.41 3.34
CA GLY A 161 -1.69 -10.48 1.88
C GLY A 161 -1.43 -9.16 1.13
N ALA A 162 -1.26 -8.05 1.85
CA ALA A 162 -1.05 -6.71 1.29
C ALA A 162 -0.11 -5.89 2.18
N ALA A 163 0.57 -4.91 1.60
CA ALA A 163 1.39 -3.98 2.37
C ALA A 163 0.54 -2.91 3.07
N PRO A 164 0.96 -2.42 4.24
CA PRO A 164 0.30 -1.27 4.88
C PRO A 164 0.62 0.02 4.13
N VAL A 165 -0.13 1.08 4.41
CA VAL A 165 0.20 2.42 3.95
C VAL A 165 1.32 2.99 4.82
N GLU A 166 2.44 3.31 4.21
CA GLU A 166 3.60 3.86 4.91
C GLU A 166 3.49 5.38 5.08
N TRP A 167 3.92 5.89 6.27
CA TRP A 167 3.95 7.31 6.60
C TRP A 167 5.30 7.70 7.22
N HIS A 168 6.19 8.24 6.39
CA HIS A 168 7.55 8.63 6.80
C HIS A 168 8.03 9.89 6.05
N SER A 169 9.21 10.40 6.44
CA SER A 169 9.79 11.63 5.91
C SER A 169 10.09 11.59 4.41
N ASP A 170 10.47 10.42 3.89
CA ASP A 170 10.96 10.26 2.51
C ASP A 170 9.84 10.20 1.46
N LEU A 171 8.58 10.20 1.91
CA LEU A 171 7.44 10.29 1.00
C LEU A 171 7.45 11.61 0.23
N THR A 172 7.30 11.52 -1.09
CA THR A 172 7.07 12.69 -1.93
C THR A 172 5.77 13.40 -1.54
N ARG A 173 5.64 14.69 -1.88
CA ARG A 173 4.40 15.44 -1.62
C ARG A 173 3.17 14.77 -2.22
N GLY A 174 3.30 14.19 -3.42
CA GLY A 174 2.21 13.48 -4.09
C GLY A 174 1.81 12.22 -3.35
N GLN A 175 2.76 11.39 -2.92
CA GLN A 175 2.51 10.18 -2.13
C GLN A 175 1.87 10.52 -0.78
N ARG A 176 2.42 11.51 -0.05
CA ARG A 176 1.86 11.95 1.23
C ARG A 176 0.41 12.40 1.09
N ARG A 177 0.09 13.18 0.04
CA ARG A 177 -1.28 13.62 -0.25
C ARG A 177 -2.20 12.45 -0.59
N ALA A 178 -1.73 11.48 -1.39
CA ALA A 178 -2.50 10.30 -1.75
C ALA A 178 -2.77 9.42 -0.51
N ASN A 179 -1.75 9.19 0.33
CA ASN A 179 -1.87 8.43 1.57
C ASN A 179 -2.82 9.12 2.57
N TRP A 180 -2.67 10.45 2.76
CA TRP A 180 -3.55 11.23 3.62
C TRP A 180 -5.02 11.11 3.22
N ARG A 181 -5.30 11.21 1.91
CA ARG A 181 -6.64 11.02 1.37
C ARG A 181 -7.15 9.59 1.56
N ALA A 182 -6.31 8.59 1.32
CA ALA A 182 -6.67 7.19 1.53
C ALA A 182 -7.08 6.90 2.98
N VAL A 183 -6.40 7.54 3.95
CA VAL A 183 -6.77 7.49 5.36
C VAL A 183 -8.11 8.20 5.60
N ALA A 184 -8.26 9.44 5.09
CA ALA A 184 -9.48 10.23 5.24
C ALA A 184 -10.72 9.59 4.63
N GLU A 185 -10.57 8.78 3.59
CA GLU A 185 -11.67 8.07 2.92
C GLU A 185 -11.88 6.65 3.49
N GLY A 186 -11.15 6.25 4.53
CA GLY A 186 -11.26 4.93 5.16
C GLY A 186 -10.72 3.78 4.29
N ARG A 187 -10.10 4.10 3.15
CA ARG A 187 -9.53 3.10 2.22
C ARG A 187 -8.20 2.53 2.71
N ALA A 188 -7.39 3.34 3.40
CA ALA A 188 -6.19 2.87 4.09
C ALA A 188 -6.61 2.23 5.41
N LYS A 189 -6.69 0.91 5.44
CA LYS A 189 -7.09 0.17 6.64
C LYS A 189 -5.97 0.07 7.67
N VAL A 190 -4.71 -0.07 7.23
CA VAL A 190 -3.54 -0.07 8.12
C VAL A 190 -2.54 0.97 7.66
N VAL A 191 -2.15 1.82 8.59
CA VAL A 191 -1.10 2.83 8.41
C VAL A 191 0.06 2.50 9.33
N VAL A 192 1.27 2.49 8.81
CA VAL A 192 2.49 2.34 9.62
C VAL A 192 3.41 3.52 9.41
N GLY A 193 4.01 4.01 10.47
CA GLY A 193 4.95 5.11 10.34
C GLY A 193 5.42 5.74 11.64
N ALA A 194 6.09 6.87 11.51
CA ALA A 194 6.57 7.66 12.61
C ALA A 194 5.42 8.38 13.34
N ARG A 195 5.73 9.02 14.48
CA ARG A 195 4.76 9.76 15.32
C ARG A 195 3.86 10.74 14.57
N SER A 196 4.32 11.32 13.46
CA SER A 196 3.52 12.23 12.62
C SER A 196 2.29 11.56 11.98
N ALA A 197 2.28 10.23 11.86
CA ALA A 197 1.13 9.48 11.36
C ALA A 197 -0.10 9.59 12.28
N LEU A 198 0.10 9.89 13.57
CA LEU A 198 -0.99 10.08 14.54
C LEU A 198 -1.95 11.23 14.14
N PHE A 199 -1.46 12.22 13.40
CA PHE A 199 -2.25 13.36 12.96
C PHE A 199 -2.97 13.13 11.62
N SER A 200 -3.00 11.89 11.14
CA SER A 200 -3.73 11.54 9.94
C SER A 200 -5.24 11.49 10.22
N PRO A 201 -6.09 11.80 9.23
CA PRO A 201 -7.53 11.96 9.41
C PRO A 201 -8.26 10.62 9.39
N PHE A 202 -8.02 9.77 10.36
CA PHE A 202 -8.72 8.49 10.48
C PHE A 202 -10.22 8.71 10.72
N GLN A 203 -11.07 7.94 10.03
CA GLN A 203 -12.53 7.94 10.21
C GLN A 203 -12.99 6.94 11.28
N SER A 204 -12.35 5.77 11.31
CA SER A 204 -12.75 4.63 12.15
C SER A 204 -11.53 3.99 12.81
N LEU A 205 -10.68 4.81 13.48
CA LEU A 205 -9.50 4.31 14.17
C LEU A 205 -9.91 3.45 15.37
N GLY A 206 -9.66 2.13 15.30
CA GLY A 206 -9.99 1.18 16.35
C GLY A 206 -8.79 0.67 17.14
N LEU A 207 -7.58 0.76 16.56
CA LEU A 207 -6.36 0.26 17.22
C LEU A 207 -5.17 1.16 16.93
N ILE A 208 -4.41 1.47 17.98
CA ILE A 208 -3.08 2.08 17.88
C ILE A 208 -2.07 1.14 18.54
N VAL A 209 -1.04 0.75 17.82
CA VAL A 209 0.13 0.01 18.32
C VAL A 209 1.31 0.98 18.36
N VAL A 210 2.07 0.98 19.48
CA VAL A 210 3.21 1.88 19.70
C VAL A 210 4.45 1.08 20.06
#